data_3ce37c201721747a4e3c044ee7b4d8cc
#
_entry.id   3ce37c201721747a4e3c044ee7b4d8cc
#
_cell.length_a   1.000
_cell.length_b   1.000
_cell.length_c   1.000
_cell.angle_alpha   90.00
_cell.angle_beta   90.00
_cell.angle_gamma   90.00
#
_symmetry.space_group_name_H-M   'P 1'
#
loop_
_entity.id
_entity.type
_entity.pdbx_description
1 polymer ?
#
loop_
_entity_poly.entity_id
_entity_poly.type
_entity_poly.pdbx_seq_one_letter_code
_entity_poly.pdbx_strand_id
1 'polypeptide(L)'
;NEYDKTHASILAVKKVPHDEVSAYGVIDPEKEVSKGLFNVKKFVEKPAVADAPSDLAIIGRYLLTPEIFDILENQKPGKGNEIQLTDAIDTLNQTQRVFAHEFTGDRYDVGNKFGYVKTNIEYGLTHPEVKDELRAYILDLASKLQANKPVGKPANKK
;
A
#
# COMPACT_ATOMS: atom_id res chain seq x y z
N ASN A 1 15.47 -14.71 -7.04
CA ASN A 1 14.39 -13.96 -6.40
C ASN A 1 13.57 -14.91 -5.50
N GLU A 2 12.54 -14.42 -4.77
CA GLU A 2 11.78 -15.29 -3.86
C GLU A 2 10.93 -16.33 -4.61
N TYR A 3 10.43 -15.98 -5.79
CA TYR A 3 9.68 -16.94 -6.63
C TYR A 3 10.53 -18.14 -7.05
N ASP A 4 11.79 -17.91 -7.43
CA ASP A 4 12.70 -19.01 -7.85
C ASP A 4 12.94 -20.03 -6.73
N LYS A 5 12.75 -19.61 -5.47
CA LYS A 5 12.91 -20.45 -4.29
C LYS A 5 11.62 -21.16 -3.89
N THR A 6 10.49 -20.49 -4.06
CA THR A 6 9.19 -20.96 -3.53
C THR A 6 8.29 -21.59 -4.58
N HIS A 7 8.42 -21.16 -5.85
CA HIS A 7 7.50 -21.47 -6.95
C HIS A 7 6.02 -21.24 -6.59
N ALA A 8 5.76 -20.29 -5.69
CA ALA A 8 4.46 -19.99 -5.13
C ALA A 8 4.03 -18.56 -5.43
N SER A 9 2.74 -18.28 -5.29
CA SER A 9 2.22 -16.92 -5.37
C SER A 9 2.79 -16.04 -4.26
N ILE A 10 3.14 -14.79 -4.61
CA ILE A 10 3.74 -13.83 -3.68
C ILE A 10 3.07 -12.47 -3.87
N LEU A 11 2.61 -11.86 -2.78
CA LEU A 11 2.07 -10.50 -2.77
C LEU A 11 3.06 -9.55 -2.13
N ALA A 12 3.17 -8.35 -2.69
CA ALA A 12 3.88 -7.28 -1.99
C ALA A 12 2.96 -6.64 -0.94
N VAL A 13 3.49 -6.53 0.28
CA VAL A 13 2.81 -5.86 1.41
C VAL A 13 3.68 -4.76 2.00
N LYS A 14 3.08 -3.80 2.68
CA LYS A 14 3.76 -2.74 3.42
C LYS A 14 2.97 -2.41 4.68
N LYS A 15 3.70 -2.06 5.76
CA LYS A 15 3.05 -1.50 6.94
C LYS A 15 2.43 -0.15 6.63
N VAL A 16 1.18 0.01 7.03
CA VAL A 16 0.42 1.26 6.96
C VAL A 16 -0.01 1.68 8.37
N PRO A 17 -0.35 2.96 8.60
CA PRO A 17 -1.00 3.36 9.84
C PRO A 17 -2.24 2.52 10.11
N HIS A 18 -2.46 2.12 11.37
CA HIS A 18 -3.56 1.23 11.74
C HIS A 18 -4.95 1.78 11.37
N ASP A 19 -5.14 3.08 11.43
CA ASP A 19 -6.37 3.77 11.04
C ASP A 19 -6.63 3.78 9.52
N GLU A 20 -5.63 3.46 8.71
CA GLU A 20 -5.74 3.38 7.24
C GLU A 20 -6.02 1.96 6.72
N VAL A 21 -5.94 0.91 7.55
CA VAL A 21 -6.03 -0.51 7.09
C VAL A 21 -7.33 -0.82 6.36
N SER A 22 -8.43 -0.13 6.69
CA SER A 22 -9.74 -0.32 6.05
C SER A 22 -9.80 0.11 4.57
N ALA A 23 -8.77 0.79 4.07
CA ALA A 23 -8.66 1.14 2.66
C ALA A 23 -8.03 0.03 1.79
N TYR A 24 -7.46 -1.01 2.41
CA TYR A 24 -6.65 -2.04 1.75
C TYR A 24 -7.13 -3.46 2.05
N GLY A 25 -6.73 -4.41 1.19
CA GLY A 25 -6.62 -5.79 1.62
C GLY A 25 -5.48 -5.93 2.64
N VAL A 26 -5.68 -6.71 3.68
CA VAL A 26 -4.71 -6.90 4.79
C VAL A 26 -4.43 -8.38 4.97
N ILE A 27 -3.21 -8.73 5.32
CA ILE A 27 -2.84 -10.12 5.61
C ILE A 27 -2.90 -10.42 7.10
N ASP A 28 -3.25 -11.67 7.44
CA ASP A 28 -2.98 -12.28 8.76
C ASP A 28 -1.68 -13.09 8.64
N PRO A 29 -0.51 -12.57 9.09
CA PRO A 29 0.75 -13.26 8.96
C PRO A 29 0.82 -14.43 9.94
N GLU A 30 1.14 -15.64 9.44
CA GLU A 30 1.32 -16.82 10.26
C GLU A 30 2.73 -16.89 10.85
N LYS A 31 3.74 -16.74 9.98
CA LYS A 31 5.16 -16.84 10.33
C LYS A 31 6.03 -16.09 9.33
N GLU A 32 7.01 -15.38 9.82
CA GLU A 32 8.11 -14.87 9.01
C GLU A 32 9.09 -16.01 8.69
N VAL A 33 9.21 -16.38 7.42
CA VAL A 33 10.05 -17.51 6.97
C VAL A 33 11.45 -17.06 6.56
N SER A 34 11.58 -15.83 6.12
CA SER A 34 12.84 -15.11 5.93
C SER A 34 12.57 -13.62 6.08
N LYS A 35 13.60 -12.79 6.16
CA LYS A 35 13.46 -11.34 6.39
C LYS A 35 12.45 -10.71 5.43
N GLY A 36 11.34 -10.24 5.98
CA GLY A 36 10.24 -9.61 5.24
C GLY A 36 9.37 -10.56 4.42
N LEU A 37 9.60 -11.89 4.47
CA LEU A 37 8.77 -12.87 3.77
C LEU A 37 7.95 -13.67 4.77
N PHE A 38 6.64 -13.61 4.65
CA PHE A 38 5.68 -14.21 5.56
C PHE A 38 4.88 -15.34 4.90
N ASN A 39 4.70 -16.44 5.62
CA ASN A 39 3.55 -17.29 5.39
C ASN A 39 2.29 -16.52 5.79
N VAL A 40 1.23 -16.64 5.01
CA VAL A 40 -0.04 -15.96 5.29
C VAL A 40 -1.09 -16.99 5.69
N LYS A 41 -1.74 -16.74 6.81
CA LYS A 41 -2.84 -17.55 7.30
C LYS A 41 -4.15 -17.18 6.59
N LYS A 42 -4.38 -15.87 6.38
CA LYS A 42 -5.61 -15.35 5.79
C LYS A 42 -5.39 -14.01 5.11
N PHE A 43 -6.20 -13.75 4.08
CA PHE A 43 -6.31 -12.45 3.42
C PHE A 43 -7.69 -11.87 3.69
N VAL A 44 -7.77 -10.58 4.06
CA VAL A 44 -9.03 -9.90 4.41
C VAL A 44 -9.15 -8.62 3.62
N GLU A 45 -10.18 -8.51 2.78
CA GLU A 45 -10.43 -7.30 1.99
C GLU A 45 -11.09 -6.21 2.83
N LYS A 46 -10.41 -5.07 2.94
CA LYS A 46 -10.89 -3.86 3.62
C LYS A 46 -11.55 -4.15 4.96
N PRO A 47 -10.83 -4.73 5.94
CA PRO A 47 -11.40 -5.01 7.26
C PRO A 47 -11.87 -3.72 7.95
N ALA A 48 -12.77 -3.83 8.91
CA ALA A 48 -12.93 -2.73 9.85
C ALA A 48 -11.63 -2.57 10.67
N VAL A 49 -11.30 -1.35 11.07
CA VAL A 49 -10.05 -1.08 11.79
C VAL A 49 -9.91 -1.97 13.03
N ALA A 50 -11.01 -2.14 13.79
CA ALA A 50 -11.02 -2.99 15.00
C ALA A 50 -10.83 -4.49 14.71
N ASP A 51 -11.10 -4.95 13.48
CA ASP A 51 -11.06 -6.36 13.08
C ASP A 51 -9.84 -6.68 12.20
N ALA A 52 -8.99 -5.68 11.94
CA ALA A 52 -7.82 -5.86 11.10
C ALA A 52 -6.81 -6.81 11.77
N PRO A 53 -6.41 -7.91 11.09
CA PRO A 53 -5.50 -8.90 11.69
C PRO A 53 -4.06 -8.40 11.84
N SER A 54 -3.68 -7.37 11.09
CA SER A 54 -2.37 -6.73 11.14
C SER A 54 -2.38 -5.37 10.45
N ASP A 55 -1.23 -4.68 10.46
CA ASP A 55 -1.01 -3.45 9.70
C ASP A 55 -0.33 -3.70 8.34
N LEU A 56 -0.19 -4.95 7.91
CA LEU A 56 0.44 -5.31 6.65
C LEU A 56 -0.58 -5.27 5.50
N ALA A 57 -0.61 -4.14 4.81
CA ALA A 57 -1.51 -3.88 3.70
C ALA A 57 -0.95 -4.38 2.36
N ILE A 58 -1.81 -4.95 1.54
CA ILE A 58 -1.50 -5.36 0.17
C ILE A 58 -1.41 -4.09 -0.70
N ILE A 59 -0.32 -3.93 -1.43
CA ILE A 59 -0.01 -2.70 -2.15
C ILE A 59 -0.23 -2.79 -3.67
N GLY A 60 -1.00 -3.79 -4.13
CA GLY A 60 -1.37 -3.93 -5.53
C GLY A 60 -0.26 -4.46 -6.44
N ARG A 61 0.73 -5.19 -5.89
CA ARG A 61 1.74 -5.91 -6.67
C ARG A 61 1.68 -7.39 -6.34
N TYR A 62 1.44 -8.18 -7.39
CA TYR A 62 1.16 -9.60 -7.29
C TYR A 62 2.03 -10.38 -8.26
N LEU A 63 2.54 -11.50 -7.80
CA LEU A 63 3.01 -12.60 -8.61
C LEU A 63 2.10 -13.78 -8.27
N LEU A 64 1.27 -14.18 -9.20
CA LEU A 64 0.26 -15.22 -8.99
C LEU A 64 0.50 -16.38 -9.92
N THR A 65 0.26 -17.59 -9.42
CA THR A 65 0.27 -18.80 -10.23
C THR A 65 -1.02 -18.88 -11.06
N PRO A 66 -1.03 -19.62 -12.20
CA PRO A 66 -2.16 -19.64 -13.14
C PRO A 66 -3.48 -20.11 -12.52
N GLU A 67 -3.45 -20.92 -11.47
CA GLU A 67 -4.65 -21.47 -10.80
C GLU A 67 -5.58 -20.37 -10.25
N ILE A 68 -5.08 -19.15 -10.10
CA ILE A 68 -5.91 -18.01 -9.70
C ILE A 68 -7.06 -17.75 -10.69
N PHE A 69 -6.85 -18.02 -11.98
CA PHE A 69 -7.87 -17.77 -13.00
C PHE A 69 -9.05 -18.72 -12.88
N ASP A 70 -8.82 -19.99 -12.56
CA ASP A 70 -9.88 -20.97 -12.32
C ASP A 70 -10.74 -20.59 -11.10
N ILE A 71 -10.10 -20.03 -10.07
CA ILE A 71 -10.79 -19.52 -8.89
C ILE A 71 -11.64 -18.31 -9.24
N LEU A 72 -11.07 -17.32 -9.94
CA LEU A 72 -11.76 -16.09 -10.32
C LEU A 72 -12.98 -16.35 -11.23
N GLU A 73 -12.87 -17.32 -12.15
CA GLU A 73 -13.96 -17.69 -13.06
C GLU A 73 -15.20 -18.22 -12.30
N ASN A 74 -14.97 -18.92 -11.19
CA ASN A 74 -16.03 -19.57 -10.40
C ASN A 74 -16.40 -18.80 -9.12
N GLN A 75 -15.74 -17.65 -8.84
CA GLN A 75 -15.92 -16.90 -7.62
C GLN A 75 -17.24 -16.14 -7.61
N LYS A 76 -17.93 -16.18 -6.47
CA LYS A 76 -19.11 -15.32 -6.23
C LYS A 76 -18.67 -13.92 -5.83
N PRO A 77 -19.48 -12.88 -6.15
CA PRO A 77 -19.23 -11.53 -5.68
C PRO A 77 -19.10 -11.47 -4.15
N GLY A 78 -18.05 -10.78 -3.69
CA GLY A 78 -17.77 -10.53 -2.28
C GLY A 78 -18.17 -9.13 -1.84
N LYS A 79 -17.32 -8.46 -1.06
CA LYS A 79 -17.55 -7.12 -0.54
C LYS A 79 -17.83 -6.13 -1.67
N GLY A 80 -18.88 -5.32 -1.53
CA GLY A 80 -19.30 -4.36 -2.54
C GLY A 80 -20.03 -4.97 -3.76
N ASN A 81 -20.37 -6.25 -3.72
CA ASN A 81 -20.95 -7.01 -4.83
C ASN A 81 -20.01 -7.08 -6.05
N GLU A 82 -18.70 -7.12 -5.80
CA GLU A 82 -17.64 -7.21 -6.81
C GLU A 82 -16.87 -8.52 -6.66
N ILE A 83 -16.27 -9.01 -7.75
CA ILE A 83 -15.29 -10.10 -7.69
C ILE A 83 -13.99 -9.52 -7.12
N GLN A 84 -13.68 -9.89 -5.87
CA GLN A 84 -12.51 -9.37 -5.16
C GLN A 84 -11.30 -10.30 -5.34
N LEU A 85 -10.19 -9.75 -5.84
CA LEU A 85 -8.95 -10.50 -6.01
C LEU A 85 -8.41 -11.01 -4.66
N THR A 86 -8.57 -10.25 -3.59
CA THR A 86 -8.15 -10.63 -2.24
C THR A 86 -8.85 -11.92 -1.77
N ASP A 87 -10.15 -12.05 -2.05
CA ASP A 87 -10.92 -13.26 -1.71
C ASP A 87 -10.48 -14.47 -2.55
N ALA A 88 -10.16 -14.24 -3.84
CA ALA A 88 -9.60 -15.28 -4.70
C ALA A 88 -8.24 -15.78 -4.21
N ILE A 89 -7.39 -14.87 -3.76
CA ILE A 89 -6.07 -15.20 -3.20
C ILE A 89 -6.22 -15.95 -1.87
N ASP A 90 -7.19 -15.59 -1.04
CA ASP A 90 -7.49 -16.33 0.19
C ASP A 90 -7.95 -17.77 -0.11
N THR A 91 -8.78 -17.95 -1.14
CA THR A 91 -9.19 -19.26 -1.64
C THR A 91 -8.00 -20.04 -2.19
N LEU A 92 -7.13 -19.41 -2.98
CA LEU A 92 -5.91 -20.02 -3.50
C LEU A 92 -4.99 -20.50 -2.36
N ASN A 93 -4.88 -19.73 -1.29
CA ASN A 93 -4.06 -20.06 -0.12
C ASN A 93 -4.54 -21.31 0.64
N GLN A 94 -5.78 -21.76 0.43
CA GLN A 94 -6.30 -22.99 1.01
C GLN A 94 -5.78 -24.25 0.29
N THR A 95 -5.40 -24.14 -0.97
CA THR A 95 -4.96 -25.25 -1.82
C THR A 95 -3.46 -25.26 -2.07
N GLN A 96 -2.83 -24.09 -2.10
CA GLN A 96 -1.39 -23.92 -2.25
C GLN A 96 -0.91 -22.73 -1.41
N ARG A 97 0.36 -22.76 -0.98
CA ARG A 97 0.92 -21.70 -0.15
C ARG A 97 1.01 -20.38 -0.93
N VAL A 98 0.50 -19.31 -0.32
CA VAL A 98 0.70 -17.94 -0.79
C VAL A 98 1.54 -17.16 0.23
N PHE A 99 2.57 -16.48 -0.24
CA PHE A 99 3.46 -15.69 0.59
C PHE A 99 3.14 -14.19 0.47
N ALA A 100 3.49 -13.46 1.50
CA ALA A 100 3.55 -11.99 1.45
C ALA A 100 4.98 -11.52 1.67
N HIS A 101 5.44 -10.59 0.84
CA HIS A 101 6.76 -9.99 0.95
C HIS A 101 6.65 -8.52 1.30
N GLU A 102 7.18 -8.14 2.49
CA GLU A 102 7.26 -6.73 2.90
C GLU A 102 8.32 -6.03 2.07
N PHE A 103 7.89 -5.14 1.18
CA PHE A 103 8.81 -4.44 0.32
C PHE A 103 9.43 -3.22 1.00
N THR A 104 10.69 -2.98 0.70
CA THR A 104 11.43 -1.79 1.13
C THR A 104 11.35 -0.71 0.06
N GLY A 105 11.05 0.53 0.43
CA GLY A 105 10.94 1.66 -0.50
C GLY A 105 9.69 2.48 -0.24
N ASP A 106 9.57 3.58 -0.96
CA ASP A 106 8.42 4.48 -0.83
C ASP A 106 7.29 4.06 -1.77
N ARG A 107 6.07 4.13 -1.25
CA ARG A 107 4.86 3.94 -2.03
C ARG A 107 4.23 5.30 -2.26
N TYR A 108 3.92 5.59 -3.50
CA TYR A 108 3.24 6.81 -3.89
C TYR A 108 1.84 6.48 -4.41
N ASP A 109 0.82 7.09 -3.79
CA ASP A 109 -0.55 6.97 -4.25
C ASP A 109 -0.87 8.17 -5.15
N VAL A 110 -0.99 7.91 -6.44
CA VAL A 110 -1.35 8.90 -7.47
C VAL A 110 -2.84 8.91 -7.81
N GLY A 111 -3.64 8.10 -7.13
CA GLY A 111 -5.09 8.01 -7.33
C GLY A 111 -5.87 9.22 -6.81
N ASN A 112 -5.25 10.05 -5.98
CA ASN A 112 -5.84 11.31 -5.50
C ASN A 112 -5.00 12.52 -5.94
N LYS A 113 -5.63 13.71 -6.02
CA LYS A 113 -5.00 14.93 -6.54
C LYS A 113 -3.75 15.34 -5.77
N PHE A 114 -3.81 15.26 -4.43
CA PHE A 114 -2.68 15.66 -3.59
C PHE A 114 -1.53 14.67 -3.72
N GLY A 115 -1.81 13.36 -3.69
CA GLY A 115 -0.81 12.30 -3.89
C GLY A 115 -0.10 12.42 -5.24
N TYR A 116 -0.85 12.75 -6.32
CA TYR A 116 -0.27 12.99 -7.63
C TYR A 116 0.74 14.16 -7.61
N VAL A 117 0.35 15.31 -7.06
CA VAL A 117 1.24 16.49 -6.96
C VAL A 117 2.45 16.19 -6.08
N LYS A 118 2.24 15.59 -4.90
CA LYS A 118 3.31 15.19 -3.98
C LYS A 118 4.32 14.26 -4.67
N THR A 119 3.84 13.25 -5.38
CA THR A 119 4.70 12.31 -6.10
C THR A 119 5.57 13.00 -7.15
N ASN A 120 4.98 13.90 -7.94
CA ASN A 120 5.75 14.66 -8.95
C ASN A 120 6.85 15.50 -8.30
N ILE A 121 6.57 16.15 -7.17
CA ILE A 121 7.57 16.95 -6.44
C ILE A 121 8.70 16.03 -5.95
N GLU A 122 8.39 14.93 -5.27
CA GLU A 122 9.40 14.04 -4.69
C GLU A 122 10.26 13.37 -5.77
N TYR A 123 9.67 12.90 -6.85
CA TYR A 123 10.42 12.36 -7.99
C TYR A 123 11.27 13.44 -8.69
N GLY A 124 10.71 14.64 -8.87
CA GLY A 124 11.46 15.77 -9.43
C GLY A 124 12.71 16.12 -8.60
N LEU A 125 12.62 16.05 -7.28
CA LEU A 125 13.75 16.29 -6.36
C LEU A 125 14.87 15.24 -6.45
N THR A 126 14.61 14.10 -7.06
CA THR A 126 15.61 13.05 -7.32
C THR A 126 16.07 13.00 -8.78
N HIS A 127 15.36 13.66 -9.68
CA HIS A 127 15.65 13.63 -11.11
C HIS A 127 16.91 14.45 -11.45
N PRO A 128 17.92 13.88 -12.13
CA PRO A 128 19.22 14.53 -12.35
C PRO A 128 19.16 15.91 -13.00
N GLU A 129 18.23 16.11 -13.94
CA GLU A 129 18.14 17.34 -14.74
C GLU A 129 17.36 18.47 -14.07
N VAL A 130 16.43 18.16 -13.13
CA VAL A 130 15.50 19.16 -12.59
C VAL A 130 15.61 19.36 -11.08
N LYS A 131 16.30 18.48 -10.37
CA LYS A 131 16.33 18.45 -8.89
C LYS A 131 16.79 19.78 -8.26
N ASP A 132 17.79 20.41 -8.82
CA ASP A 132 18.39 21.62 -8.24
C ASP A 132 17.51 22.84 -8.46
N GLU A 133 16.95 22.98 -9.66
CA GLU A 133 15.99 24.05 -10.00
C GLU A 133 14.69 23.89 -9.20
N LEU A 134 14.16 22.67 -9.12
CA LEU A 134 12.95 22.37 -8.34
C LEU A 134 13.16 22.65 -6.85
N ARG A 135 14.32 22.28 -6.29
CA ARG A 135 14.66 22.58 -4.89
C ARG A 135 14.67 24.09 -4.63
N ALA A 136 15.35 24.85 -5.48
CA ALA A 136 15.39 26.31 -5.37
C ALA A 136 13.99 26.93 -5.44
N TYR A 137 13.17 26.48 -6.39
CA TYR A 137 11.78 26.91 -6.53
C TYR A 137 10.94 26.63 -5.30
N ILE A 138 11.03 25.41 -4.73
CA ILE A 138 10.28 25.02 -3.53
C ILE A 138 10.67 25.88 -2.32
N LEU A 139 11.96 26.16 -2.14
CA LEU A 139 12.43 27.00 -1.03
C LEU A 139 11.95 28.46 -1.16
N ASP A 140 11.98 29.03 -2.37
CA ASP A 140 11.43 30.36 -2.65
C ASP A 140 9.91 30.40 -2.40
N LEU A 141 9.17 29.40 -2.90
CA LEU A 141 7.74 29.29 -2.68
C LEU A 141 7.38 29.16 -1.20
N ALA A 142 8.12 28.35 -0.46
CA ALA A 142 7.91 28.17 0.99
C ALA A 142 8.13 29.49 1.75
N SER A 143 9.16 30.26 1.38
CA SER A 143 9.44 31.59 1.96
C SER A 143 8.29 32.56 1.70
N LYS A 144 7.77 32.62 0.46
CA LYS A 144 6.61 33.47 0.09
C LYS A 144 5.34 33.07 0.84
N LEU A 145 5.07 31.77 0.99
CA LEU A 145 3.92 31.29 1.73
C LEU A 145 4.01 31.60 3.24
N GLN A 146 5.21 31.56 3.82
CA GLN A 146 5.43 31.94 5.23
C GLN A 146 5.25 33.45 5.44
N ALA A 147 5.74 34.29 4.51
CA ALA A 147 5.58 35.74 4.58
C ALA A 147 4.10 36.17 4.49
N ASN A 148 3.27 35.44 3.73
CA ASN A 148 1.85 35.70 3.54
C ASN A 148 0.93 35.06 4.60
N LYS A 149 1.47 34.42 5.65
CA LYS A 149 0.64 33.92 6.75
C LYS A 149 -0.01 35.11 7.47
N PRO A 150 -1.36 35.17 7.59
CA PRO A 150 -2.00 36.13 8.45
C PRO A 150 -1.47 35.94 9.87
N VAL A 151 -0.99 37.02 10.47
CA VAL A 151 -0.59 37.06 11.88
C VAL A 151 -1.81 36.57 12.68
N GLY A 152 -1.69 35.38 13.29
CA GLY A 152 -2.77 34.78 14.06
C GLY A 152 -3.25 35.77 15.13
N LYS A 153 -4.55 36.10 15.14
CA LYS A 153 -5.14 36.82 16.26
C LYS A 153 -4.85 36.05 17.56
N PRO A 154 -4.40 36.73 18.61
CA PRO A 154 -4.19 36.09 19.87
C PRO A 154 -5.49 35.45 20.37
N ALA A 155 -5.42 34.18 20.82
CA ALA A 155 -6.57 33.49 21.38
C ALA A 155 -7.12 34.28 22.57
N ASN A 156 -8.32 34.80 22.44
CA ASN A 156 -9.06 35.38 23.56
C ASN A 156 -9.32 34.24 24.56
N LYS A 157 -8.58 34.25 25.65
CA LYS A 157 -8.93 33.48 26.88
C LYS A 157 -10.21 34.07 27.45
N LYS A 158 -11.28 33.33 27.41
CA LYS A 158 -12.42 33.45 28.31
C LYS A 158 -12.49 32.20 29.15
#